data_6dc2e44a2804396a33a97ed4c50406cb
#
_entry.id   6dc2e44a2804396a33a97ed4c50406cb
#
_cell.length_a   1.000
_cell.length_b   1.000
_cell.length_c   1.000
_cell.angle_alpha   90.00
_cell.angle_beta   90.00
_cell.angle_gamma   90.00
#
_symmetry.space_group_name_H-M   'P 1'
#
loop_
_entity.id
_entity.type
_entity.pdbx_description
1 polymer ?
#
loop_
_entity_poly.entity_id
_entity_poly.type
_entity_poly.pdbx_seq_one_letter_code
_entity_poly.pdbx_strand_id
1 'polypeptide(L)'
;MNFTGLSKFDNEMNCLKVRTNAVPKEFTEKYGSNHIGGIDCANGYIYAPVEGKVDGKHLYNFILLYDCKTLKYTGIYYDMSSEYLTDGIPWCAIDRENGYLYTSQFHNVGEILQYDLETMTFLRAIPLEEKLDRIQGGSVYNGMLYLSYDAANSTQEQIIAVDPNTGSVRVEFTRYCPNYDNEAEDVCVYPMEDGSLFHVVDYDKFINANVSHYKPAEGWISEAVFIQI
;
A
#
# COMPACT_ATOMS: atom_id res chain seq x y z
N MET A 1 -6.86 17.73 -6.83
CA MET A 1 -6.33 16.36 -6.63
C MET A 1 -7.46 15.53 -6.05
N ASN A 2 -7.68 14.32 -6.52
CA ASN A 2 -8.78 13.49 -6.03
C ASN A 2 -8.20 12.24 -5.34
N PHE A 3 -7.90 12.36 -4.06
CA PHE A 3 -7.39 11.27 -3.22
C PHE A 3 -8.43 10.16 -2.93
N THR A 4 -9.62 10.28 -3.50
CA THR A 4 -10.73 9.35 -3.28
C THR A 4 -11.12 8.61 -4.56
N GLY A 5 -10.28 8.63 -5.58
CA GLY A 5 -10.53 7.98 -6.87
C GLY A 5 -9.95 6.59 -6.96
N LEU A 6 -10.56 5.74 -7.79
CA LEU A 6 -10.03 4.46 -8.23
C LEU A 6 -9.94 4.44 -9.76
N SER A 7 -8.82 3.96 -10.27
CA SER A 7 -8.63 3.79 -11.72
C SER A 7 -8.15 2.38 -12.02
N LYS A 8 -8.58 1.84 -13.14
CA LYS A 8 -8.17 0.54 -13.63
C LYS A 8 -7.51 0.70 -15.00
N PHE A 9 -6.34 0.10 -15.13
CA PHE A 9 -5.55 0.08 -16.36
C PHE A 9 -5.35 -1.37 -16.82
N ASP A 10 -5.03 -1.55 -18.10
CA ASP A 10 -4.45 -2.79 -18.61
C ASP A 10 -2.91 -2.80 -18.43
N ASN A 11 -2.27 -3.88 -18.88
CA ASN A 11 -0.81 -4.03 -18.76
C ASN A 11 -0.03 -3.07 -19.69
N GLU A 12 -0.70 -2.42 -20.63
CA GLU A 12 -0.12 -1.40 -21.52
C GLU A 12 -0.39 0.01 -21.00
N MET A 13 -0.89 0.13 -19.75
CA MET A 13 -1.27 1.39 -19.09
C MET A 13 -2.41 2.16 -19.80
N ASN A 14 -3.21 1.48 -20.61
CA ASN A 14 -4.44 2.10 -21.13
C ASN A 14 -5.50 2.13 -20.02
N CYS A 15 -6.09 3.29 -19.79
CA CYS A 15 -7.12 3.46 -18.79
C CYS A 15 -8.42 2.76 -19.23
N LEU A 16 -8.80 1.71 -18.52
CA LEU A 16 -10.01 0.93 -18.78
C LEU A 16 -11.23 1.49 -18.07
N LYS A 17 -11.04 2.06 -16.88
CA LYS A 17 -12.12 2.59 -16.05
C LYS A 17 -11.61 3.57 -15.01
N VAL A 18 -12.39 4.60 -14.75
CA VAL A 18 -12.16 5.57 -13.68
C VAL A 18 -13.43 5.72 -12.85
N ARG A 19 -13.26 5.76 -11.55
CA ARG A 19 -14.28 6.16 -10.57
C ARG A 19 -13.72 7.30 -9.73
N THR A 20 -14.16 8.50 -10.00
CA THR A 20 -13.89 9.65 -9.16
C THR A 20 -14.80 9.61 -7.92
N ASN A 21 -14.33 10.13 -6.78
CA ASN A 21 -15.10 10.16 -5.53
C ASN A 21 -15.62 8.74 -5.16
N ALA A 22 -14.70 7.76 -5.12
CA ALA A 22 -15.03 6.38 -4.83
C ALA A 22 -15.46 6.17 -3.36
N VAL A 23 -14.92 6.97 -2.42
CA VAL A 23 -15.32 6.91 -1.00
C VAL A 23 -16.80 7.31 -0.87
N PRO A 24 -17.65 6.45 -0.30
CA PRO A 24 -19.07 6.74 -0.15
C PRO A 24 -19.32 7.95 0.75
N LYS A 25 -20.39 8.70 0.46
CA LYS A 25 -20.74 9.92 1.19
C LYS A 25 -20.93 9.70 2.70
N GLU A 26 -21.44 8.55 3.08
CA GLU A 26 -21.60 8.18 4.49
C GLU A 26 -20.28 8.19 5.27
N PHE A 27 -19.16 7.84 4.61
CA PHE A 27 -17.82 7.92 5.23
C PHE A 27 -17.26 9.35 5.20
N THR A 28 -17.43 10.07 4.10
CA THR A 28 -16.94 11.45 3.98
C THR A 28 -17.67 12.40 4.91
N GLU A 29 -19.00 12.27 5.04
CA GLU A 29 -19.83 13.17 5.84
C GLU A 29 -19.77 12.86 7.33
N LYS A 30 -19.72 11.56 7.71
CA LYS A 30 -19.75 11.14 9.11
C LYS A 30 -18.37 11.07 9.75
N TYR A 31 -17.36 10.65 9.00
CA TYR A 31 -16.04 10.34 9.54
C TYR A 31 -14.93 11.23 8.97
N GLY A 32 -15.26 12.15 8.07
CA GLY A 32 -14.27 13.01 7.42
C GLY A 32 -13.31 12.26 6.49
N SER A 33 -13.72 11.06 6.01
CA SER A 33 -12.88 10.20 5.18
C SER A 33 -12.69 10.81 3.79
N ASN A 34 -11.48 11.17 3.43
CA ASN A 34 -11.17 11.89 2.20
C ASN A 34 -9.94 11.37 1.46
N HIS A 35 -9.40 10.22 1.88
CA HIS A 35 -8.19 9.63 1.32
C HIS A 35 -8.34 8.10 1.23
N ILE A 36 -7.90 7.53 0.11
CA ILE A 36 -7.70 6.10 -0.09
C ILE A 36 -6.19 5.89 -0.13
N GLY A 37 -5.67 5.03 0.72
CA GLY A 37 -4.25 4.66 0.75
C GLY A 37 -3.88 3.56 -0.24
N GLY A 38 -2.71 2.92 -0.05
CA GLY A 38 -2.24 1.79 -0.85
C GLY A 38 -3.20 0.60 -0.77
N ILE A 39 -3.66 0.14 -1.94
CA ILE A 39 -4.72 -0.88 -2.08
C ILE A 39 -4.12 -2.24 -2.46
N ASP A 40 -4.81 -3.33 -2.09
CA ASP A 40 -4.53 -4.65 -2.65
C ASP A 40 -5.82 -5.37 -3.04
N CYS A 41 -5.70 -6.47 -3.79
CA CYS A 41 -6.83 -7.19 -4.37
C CYS A 41 -6.81 -8.67 -4.02
N ALA A 42 -7.95 -9.22 -3.61
CA ALA A 42 -8.16 -10.65 -3.44
C ALA A 42 -9.61 -11.03 -3.70
N ASN A 43 -9.84 -12.25 -4.16
CA ASN A 43 -11.17 -12.84 -4.31
C ASN A 43 -12.17 -11.99 -5.13
N GLY A 44 -11.66 -11.20 -6.08
CA GLY A 44 -12.47 -10.30 -6.92
C GLY A 44 -12.81 -8.95 -6.28
N TYR A 45 -12.27 -8.66 -5.12
CA TYR A 45 -12.44 -7.40 -4.40
C TYR A 45 -11.13 -6.63 -4.30
N ILE A 46 -11.25 -5.30 -4.36
CA ILE A 46 -10.22 -4.35 -3.95
C ILE A 46 -10.44 -4.07 -2.47
N TYR A 47 -9.42 -4.23 -1.67
CA TYR A 47 -9.35 -3.82 -0.28
C TYR A 47 -8.71 -2.45 -0.24
N ALA A 48 -9.49 -1.45 0.13
CA ALA A 48 -9.05 -0.06 0.11
C ALA A 48 -9.01 0.50 1.53
N PRO A 49 -7.82 0.78 2.06
CA PRO A 49 -7.68 1.53 3.30
C PRO A 49 -8.24 2.94 3.11
N VAL A 50 -9.08 3.35 4.04
CA VAL A 50 -9.70 4.69 4.04
C VAL A 50 -9.63 5.25 5.45
N GLU A 51 -9.05 6.42 5.58
CA GLU A 51 -8.90 7.07 6.87
C GLU A 51 -9.77 8.31 7.00
N GLY A 52 -10.25 8.52 8.21
CA GLY A 52 -11.05 9.69 8.59
C GLY A 52 -10.32 10.60 9.56
N LYS A 53 -10.24 11.88 9.23
CA LYS A 53 -9.56 12.89 10.03
C LYS A 53 -10.55 13.84 10.66
N VAL A 54 -10.57 13.89 11.99
CA VAL A 54 -11.37 14.82 12.77
C VAL A 54 -10.45 15.63 13.68
N ASP A 55 -10.56 16.95 13.61
CA ASP A 55 -9.71 17.89 14.37
C ASP A 55 -8.20 17.61 14.20
N GLY A 56 -7.81 17.22 13.00
CA GLY A 56 -6.41 16.93 12.67
C GLY A 56 -5.89 15.57 13.13
N LYS A 57 -6.73 14.72 13.73
CA LYS A 57 -6.37 13.37 14.19
C LYS A 57 -7.03 12.31 13.32
N HIS A 58 -6.28 11.27 12.99
CA HIS A 58 -6.80 10.07 12.30
C HIS A 58 -7.51 9.16 13.31
N LEU A 59 -8.81 9.40 13.50
CA LEU A 59 -9.61 8.70 14.51
C LEU A 59 -10.35 7.50 13.96
N TYR A 60 -10.55 7.44 12.64
CA TYR A 60 -11.36 6.42 12.01
C TYR A 60 -10.58 5.79 10.86
N ASN A 61 -10.39 4.48 10.96
CA ASN A 61 -9.61 3.70 10.02
C ASN A 61 -10.46 2.54 9.50
N PHE A 62 -10.64 2.47 8.19
CA PHE A 62 -11.51 1.47 7.57
C PHE A 62 -10.80 0.73 6.43
N ILE A 63 -11.21 -0.50 6.18
CA ILE A 63 -11.02 -1.18 4.89
C ILE A 63 -12.38 -1.23 4.20
N LEU A 64 -12.50 -0.58 3.04
CA LEU A 64 -13.69 -0.63 2.20
C LEU A 64 -13.48 -1.62 1.05
N LEU A 65 -14.47 -2.44 0.76
CA LEU A 65 -14.41 -3.40 -0.34
C LEU A 65 -15.07 -2.86 -1.60
N TYR A 66 -14.31 -2.90 -2.70
CA TYR A 66 -14.81 -2.55 -4.02
C TYR A 66 -14.75 -3.77 -4.96
N ASP A 67 -15.69 -3.89 -5.86
CA ASP A 67 -15.68 -4.91 -6.90
C ASP A 67 -14.61 -4.57 -7.95
N CYS A 68 -13.68 -5.48 -8.21
CA CYS A 68 -12.53 -5.29 -9.12
C CYS A 68 -12.91 -5.00 -10.57
N LYS A 69 -14.10 -5.44 -11.03
CA LYS A 69 -14.55 -5.25 -12.42
C LYS A 69 -15.21 -3.90 -12.61
N THR A 70 -16.00 -3.48 -11.63
CA THR A 70 -16.84 -2.29 -11.73
C THR A 70 -16.29 -1.09 -11.01
N LEU A 71 -15.32 -1.27 -10.10
CA LEU A 71 -14.80 -0.29 -9.15
C LEU A 71 -15.90 0.31 -8.24
N LYS A 72 -17.01 -0.40 -8.07
CA LYS A 72 -18.11 0.06 -7.21
C LYS A 72 -17.90 -0.45 -5.79
N TYR A 73 -18.17 0.41 -4.82
CA TYR A 73 -18.27 0.02 -3.43
C TYR A 73 -19.35 -1.05 -3.27
N THR A 74 -19.05 -2.10 -2.54
CA THR A 74 -19.92 -3.28 -2.39
C THR A 74 -20.94 -3.13 -1.27
N GLY A 75 -20.79 -2.12 -0.40
CA GLY A 75 -21.53 -1.98 0.84
C GLY A 75 -20.84 -2.69 2.02
N ILE A 76 -19.72 -3.36 1.79
CA ILE A 76 -18.96 -4.06 2.83
C ILE A 76 -17.78 -3.20 3.27
N TYR A 77 -17.63 -3.03 4.57
CA TYR A 77 -16.47 -2.38 5.17
C TYR A 77 -16.14 -3.01 6.52
N TYR A 78 -14.92 -2.78 6.96
CA TYR A 78 -14.42 -3.20 8.26
C TYR A 78 -13.85 -1.98 8.99
N ASP A 79 -14.22 -1.83 10.27
CA ASP A 79 -13.63 -0.82 11.15
C ASP A 79 -12.34 -1.39 11.74
N MET A 80 -11.22 -0.77 11.37
CA MET A 80 -9.87 -1.17 11.77
C MET A 80 -9.35 -0.30 12.93
N SER A 81 -10.16 0.62 13.44
CA SER A 81 -9.77 1.56 14.48
C SER A 81 -9.32 0.80 15.74
N SER A 82 -8.10 1.05 16.18
CA SER A 82 -7.47 0.36 17.29
C SER A 82 -6.40 1.22 17.95
N GLU A 83 -5.88 0.77 19.07
CA GLU A 83 -4.75 1.42 19.75
C GLU A 83 -3.45 1.41 18.93
N TYR A 84 -3.35 0.53 17.93
CA TYR A 84 -2.19 0.42 17.04
C TYR A 84 -2.25 1.37 15.82
N LEU A 85 -3.45 1.85 15.45
CA LEU A 85 -3.67 2.69 14.27
C LEU A 85 -4.06 4.12 14.69
N THR A 86 -3.16 4.77 15.41
CA THR A 86 -3.38 6.13 15.95
C THR A 86 -3.01 7.23 14.96
N ASP A 87 -2.34 6.87 13.88
CA ASP A 87 -1.91 7.78 12.81
C ASP A 87 -2.27 7.26 11.41
N GLY A 88 -3.53 6.89 11.25
CA GLY A 88 -4.11 6.45 9.99
C GLY A 88 -3.91 4.97 9.66
N ILE A 89 -4.40 4.60 8.47
CA ILE A 89 -4.24 3.29 7.84
C ILE A 89 -3.82 3.52 6.37
N PRO A 90 -2.54 3.85 6.14
CA PRO A 90 -2.07 4.34 4.84
C PRO A 90 -2.02 3.27 3.75
N TRP A 91 -2.02 1.99 4.08
CA TRP A 91 -1.89 0.89 3.13
C TRP A 91 -2.49 -0.41 3.68
N CYS A 92 -2.71 -1.37 2.79
CA CYS A 92 -2.88 -2.77 3.14
C CYS A 92 -2.19 -3.66 2.10
N ALA A 93 -1.78 -4.86 2.53
CA ALA A 93 -1.22 -5.91 1.66
C ALA A 93 -1.84 -7.26 2.02
N ILE A 94 -2.08 -8.10 1.02
CA ILE A 94 -2.77 -9.37 1.20
C ILE A 94 -1.86 -10.54 0.87
N ASP A 95 -1.69 -11.41 1.85
CA ASP A 95 -1.13 -12.75 1.66
C ASP A 95 -2.26 -13.69 1.24
N ARG A 96 -2.37 -13.89 -0.07
CA ARG A 96 -3.42 -14.71 -0.68
C ARG A 96 -3.25 -16.19 -0.40
N GLU A 97 -2.02 -16.63 -0.15
CA GLU A 97 -1.71 -18.04 0.10
C GLU A 97 -2.10 -18.45 1.51
N ASN A 98 -1.84 -17.58 2.49
CA ASN A 98 -2.09 -17.86 3.91
C ASN A 98 -3.39 -17.23 4.42
N GLY A 99 -4.06 -16.39 3.63
CA GLY A 99 -5.32 -15.75 4.01
C GLY A 99 -5.15 -14.65 5.05
N TYR A 100 -4.12 -13.81 4.92
CA TYR A 100 -3.87 -12.70 5.83
C TYR A 100 -3.94 -11.34 5.13
N LEU A 101 -4.32 -10.33 5.90
CA LEU A 101 -4.15 -8.93 5.55
C LEU A 101 -3.16 -8.29 6.52
N TYR A 102 -2.21 -7.52 5.97
CA TYR A 102 -1.24 -6.75 6.72
C TYR A 102 -1.47 -5.26 6.53
N THR A 103 -1.17 -4.48 7.57
CA THR A 103 -1.18 -3.01 7.56
C THR A 103 -0.33 -2.46 8.71
N SER A 104 -0.15 -1.14 8.74
CA SER A 104 0.43 -0.41 9.87
C SER A 104 -0.12 1.02 9.92
N GLN A 105 0.23 1.77 10.96
CA GLN A 105 0.09 3.23 10.94
C GLN A 105 1.16 3.90 10.05
N PHE A 106 1.06 5.22 9.85
CA PHE A 106 1.94 5.97 8.95
C PHE A 106 3.30 6.29 9.55
N HIS A 107 3.36 6.86 10.75
CA HIS A 107 4.62 7.22 11.43
C HIS A 107 4.93 6.28 12.60
N ASN A 108 6.22 6.21 12.96
CA ASN A 108 6.72 5.43 14.10
C ASN A 108 6.26 3.97 14.08
N VAL A 109 6.35 3.32 12.92
CA VAL A 109 5.91 1.95 12.70
C VAL A 109 6.84 0.98 13.44
N GLY A 110 6.47 0.57 14.63
CA GLY A 110 7.21 -0.44 15.42
C GLY A 110 6.71 -1.86 15.22
N GLU A 111 5.55 -2.01 14.58
CA GLU A 111 4.90 -3.30 14.33
C GLU A 111 4.07 -3.29 13.05
N ILE A 112 3.98 -4.45 12.42
CA ILE A 112 3.01 -4.74 11.35
C ILE A 112 1.82 -5.47 11.97
N LEU A 113 0.62 -5.05 11.64
CA LEU A 113 -0.62 -5.65 12.13
C LEU A 113 -1.07 -6.72 11.15
N GLN A 114 -1.40 -7.90 11.67
CA GLN A 114 -1.89 -9.04 10.90
C GLN A 114 -3.34 -9.32 11.25
N TYR A 115 -4.16 -9.46 10.23
CA TYR A 115 -5.58 -9.79 10.33
C TYR A 115 -5.88 -11.04 9.52
N ASP A 116 -6.87 -11.82 9.95
CA ASP A 116 -7.48 -12.85 9.14
C ASP A 116 -8.26 -12.22 7.98
N LEU A 117 -8.00 -12.63 6.76
CA LEU A 117 -8.55 -11.98 5.55
C LEU A 117 -10.06 -12.20 5.39
N GLU A 118 -10.59 -13.34 5.84
CA GLU A 118 -12.00 -13.69 5.69
C GLU A 118 -12.86 -12.95 6.70
N THR A 119 -12.42 -12.93 7.95
CA THR A 119 -13.20 -12.37 9.07
C THR A 119 -12.83 -10.96 9.43
N MET A 120 -11.68 -10.49 8.95
CA MET A 120 -11.00 -9.25 9.32
C MET A 120 -10.73 -9.15 10.84
N THR A 121 -10.58 -10.29 11.49
CA THR A 121 -10.23 -10.36 12.91
C THR A 121 -8.75 -10.10 13.10
N PHE A 122 -8.42 -9.20 14.03
CA PHE A 122 -7.04 -8.98 14.44
C PHE A 122 -6.42 -10.26 15.02
N LEU A 123 -5.25 -10.65 14.51
CA LEU A 123 -4.55 -11.86 14.95
C LEU A 123 -3.37 -11.52 15.86
N ARG A 124 -2.51 -10.61 15.42
CA ARG A 124 -1.33 -10.19 16.18
C ARG A 124 -0.70 -8.91 15.65
N ALA A 125 0.08 -8.24 16.48
CA ALA A 125 1.08 -7.28 16.08
C ALA A 125 2.43 -8.02 15.93
N ILE A 126 3.14 -7.77 14.85
CA ILE A 126 4.46 -8.35 14.54
C ILE A 126 5.49 -7.26 14.84
N PRO A 127 6.25 -7.37 15.94
CA PRO A 127 7.26 -6.38 16.26
C PRO A 127 8.36 -6.36 15.19
N LEU A 128 8.75 -5.18 14.75
CA LEU A 128 9.85 -5.00 13.81
C LEU A 128 11.19 -4.89 14.55
N GLU A 129 12.26 -5.41 13.96
CA GLU A 129 13.63 -5.28 14.48
C GLU A 129 14.09 -3.82 14.55
N GLU A 130 13.60 -3.00 13.62
CA GLU A 130 13.81 -1.55 13.62
C GLU A 130 12.50 -0.82 13.29
N LYS A 131 12.37 0.41 13.78
CA LYS A 131 11.21 1.24 13.46
C LYS A 131 11.31 1.77 12.05
N LEU A 132 10.21 1.64 11.34
CA LEU A 132 10.00 2.26 10.04
C LEU A 132 9.19 3.55 10.18
N ASP A 133 9.15 4.34 9.12
CA ASP A 133 8.40 5.59 9.06
C ASP A 133 7.84 5.79 7.67
N ARG A 134 6.70 6.48 7.54
CA ARG A 134 6.13 6.88 6.25
C ARG A 134 5.99 5.74 5.23
N ILE A 135 5.40 4.62 5.64
CA ILE A 135 5.07 3.53 4.73
C ILE A 135 3.77 3.89 3.99
N GLN A 136 3.83 3.92 2.66
CA GLN A 136 2.74 4.36 1.80
C GLN A 136 2.03 3.20 1.08
N GLY A 137 2.68 2.05 0.96
CA GLY A 137 2.11 0.90 0.30
C GLY A 137 2.78 -0.41 0.66
N GLY A 138 2.17 -1.52 0.25
CA GLY A 138 2.71 -2.84 0.51
C GLY A 138 2.18 -3.93 -0.39
N SER A 139 2.97 -4.98 -0.57
CA SER A 139 2.62 -6.17 -1.34
C SER A 139 3.25 -7.42 -0.74
N VAL A 140 2.54 -8.54 -0.74
CA VAL A 140 3.10 -9.83 -0.32
C VAL A 140 3.48 -10.66 -1.54
N TYR A 141 4.70 -11.18 -1.53
CA TYR A 141 5.19 -12.09 -2.55
C TYR A 141 6.12 -13.13 -1.96
N ASN A 142 5.88 -14.42 -2.24
CA ASN A 142 6.65 -15.55 -1.70
C ASN A 142 6.83 -15.50 -0.18
N GLY A 143 5.79 -15.13 0.56
CA GLY A 143 5.79 -15.08 2.02
C GLY A 143 6.52 -13.87 2.63
N MET A 144 7.10 -12.99 1.82
CA MET A 144 7.72 -11.75 2.26
C MET A 144 6.78 -10.57 2.01
N LEU A 145 6.78 -9.62 2.92
CA LEU A 145 6.07 -8.35 2.80
C LEU A 145 7.03 -7.28 2.29
N TYR A 146 6.71 -6.69 1.15
CA TYR A 146 7.46 -5.61 0.54
C TYR A 146 6.72 -4.30 0.73
N LEU A 147 7.41 -3.30 1.25
CA LEU A 147 6.84 -2.03 1.66
C LEU A 147 7.45 -0.87 0.86
N SER A 148 6.62 0.04 0.39
CA SER A 148 7.05 1.30 -0.21
C SER A 148 7.33 2.31 0.90
N TYR A 149 8.59 2.70 1.04
CA TYR A 149 9.07 3.64 2.06
C TYR A 149 9.36 5.00 1.42
N ASP A 150 8.62 6.01 1.88
CA ASP A 150 8.81 7.40 1.49
C ASP A 150 9.84 8.07 2.41
N ALA A 151 11.06 8.20 1.94
CA ALA A 151 12.14 8.87 2.66
C ALA A 151 11.98 10.39 2.56
N ALA A 152 11.12 10.98 3.39
CA ALA A 152 10.78 12.40 3.40
C ALA A 152 12.01 13.31 3.23
N ASN A 153 11.94 14.24 2.29
CA ASN A 153 13.03 15.17 1.92
C ASN A 153 14.30 14.48 1.41
N SER A 154 14.17 13.29 0.83
CA SER A 154 15.24 12.53 0.19
C SER A 154 14.97 12.39 -1.30
N THR A 155 16.04 12.11 -2.06
CA THR A 155 15.95 11.64 -3.44
C THR A 155 16.12 10.13 -3.53
N GLN A 156 16.14 9.45 -2.39
CA GLN A 156 16.35 8.01 -2.28
C GLN A 156 15.16 7.36 -1.59
N GLU A 157 14.20 6.92 -2.39
CA GLU A 157 13.09 6.12 -1.95
C GLU A 157 13.49 4.64 -1.88
N GLN A 158 12.88 3.88 -0.99
CA GLN A 158 13.26 2.49 -0.78
C GLN A 158 12.08 1.53 -0.89
N ILE A 159 12.37 0.32 -1.35
CA ILE A 159 11.53 -0.84 -1.09
C ILE A 159 12.17 -1.63 0.04
N ILE A 160 11.40 -1.78 1.11
CA ILE A 160 11.78 -2.50 2.33
C ILE A 160 11.15 -3.89 2.29
N ALA A 161 11.92 -4.94 2.56
CA ALA A 161 11.39 -6.28 2.76
C ALA A 161 11.30 -6.60 4.25
N VAL A 162 10.15 -7.11 4.67
CA VAL A 162 9.87 -7.56 6.04
C VAL A 162 9.48 -9.03 6.01
N ASP A 163 10.12 -9.85 6.85
CA ASP A 163 9.68 -11.21 7.12
C ASP A 163 8.54 -11.17 8.17
N PRO A 164 7.30 -11.50 7.80
CA PRO A 164 6.18 -11.43 8.73
C PRO A 164 6.21 -12.50 9.83
N ASN A 165 7.13 -13.47 9.77
CA ASN A 165 7.30 -14.48 10.80
C ASN A 165 8.21 -14.00 11.93
N THR A 166 9.23 -13.22 11.59
CA THR A 166 10.28 -12.79 12.53
C THR A 166 10.26 -11.30 12.83
N GLY A 167 9.69 -10.47 11.94
CA GLY A 167 9.78 -9.01 12.02
C GLY A 167 11.12 -8.45 11.54
N SER A 168 11.96 -9.30 10.92
CA SER A 168 13.24 -8.83 10.37
C SER A 168 13.01 -7.89 9.19
N VAL A 169 13.84 -6.86 9.11
CA VAL A 169 13.74 -5.76 8.16
C VAL A 169 15.01 -5.68 7.33
N ARG A 170 14.88 -5.50 6.02
CA ARG A 170 16.02 -5.19 5.16
C ARG A 170 15.61 -4.27 4.02
N VAL A 171 16.54 -3.44 3.57
CA VAL A 171 16.36 -2.71 2.31
C VAL A 171 16.47 -3.70 1.17
N GLU A 172 15.42 -3.82 0.36
CA GLU A 172 15.44 -4.66 -0.83
C GLU A 172 16.18 -3.96 -1.96
N PHE A 173 15.82 -2.70 -2.22
CA PHE A 173 16.57 -1.80 -3.09
C PHE A 173 16.22 -0.34 -2.83
N THR A 174 17.12 0.55 -3.28
CA THR A 174 16.93 1.99 -3.24
C THR A 174 16.68 2.51 -4.64
N ARG A 175 15.70 3.41 -4.78
CA ARG A 175 15.35 4.10 -6.02
C ARG A 175 15.84 5.54 -5.95
N TYR A 176 16.29 6.08 -7.05
CA TYR A 176 16.61 7.49 -7.16
C TYR A 176 15.43 8.25 -7.77
N CYS A 177 14.84 9.14 -6.99
CA CYS A 177 13.80 10.06 -7.43
C CYS A 177 14.39 11.46 -7.58
N PRO A 178 14.49 12.01 -8.81
CA PRO A 178 15.23 13.26 -9.06
C PRO A 178 14.58 14.50 -8.45
N ASN A 179 13.32 14.43 -8.08
CA ASN A 179 12.59 15.53 -7.45
C ASN A 179 12.35 15.24 -5.98
N TYR A 180 12.77 16.13 -5.10
CA TYR A 180 12.48 16.07 -3.66
C TYR A 180 10.99 16.14 -3.31
N ASP A 181 10.16 16.54 -4.27
CA ASP A 181 8.71 16.64 -4.12
C ASP A 181 7.96 15.40 -4.60
N ASN A 182 8.67 14.35 -5.02
CA ASN A 182 8.05 13.05 -5.29
C ASN A 182 7.73 12.37 -3.97
N GLU A 183 6.59 11.72 -3.92
CA GLU A 183 6.21 10.80 -2.85
C GLU A 183 6.21 9.38 -3.42
N ALA A 184 6.91 8.46 -2.72
CA ALA A 184 6.74 7.04 -2.96
C ALA A 184 5.37 6.63 -2.42
N GLU A 185 4.52 6.12 -3.29
CA GLU A 185 3.15 5.74 -2.92
C GLU A 185 3.07 4.22 -2.70
N ASP A 186 2.60 3.48 -3.65
CA ASP A 186 2.33 2.06 -3.48
C ASP A 186 3.32 1.17 -4.24
N VAL A 187 3.40 -0.10 -3.85
CA VAL A 187 4.17 -1.14 -4.53
C VAL A 187 3.33 -2.37 -4.77
N CYS A 188 3.41 -2.91 -5.98
CA CYS A 188 2.88 -4.22 -6.32
C CYS A 188 4.05 -5.13 -6.73
N VAL A 189 4.12 -6.33 -6.17
CA VAL A 189 5.12 -7.35 -6.54
C VAL A 189 4.40 -8.44 -7.32
N TYR A 190 4.59 -8.41 -8.64
CA TYR A 190 3.93 -9.32 -9.57
C TYR A 190 4.84 -9.62 -10.77
N PRO A 191 5.13 -10.89 -11.08
CA PRO A 191 5.97 -11.23 -12.23
C PRO A 191 5.24 -10.96 -13.55
N MET A 192 5.85 -10.14 -14.41
CA MET A 192 5.36 -9.87 -15.77
C MET A 192 6.19 -10.63 -16.81
N GLU A 193 5.62 -10.76 -18.04
CA GLU A 193 6.26 -11.49 -19.15
C GLU A 193 7.59 -10.89 -19.57
N ASP A 194 7.78 -9.59 -19.40
CA ASP A 194 9.03 -8.89 -19.71
C ASP A 194 10.13 -9.12 -18.66
N GLY A 195 9.80 -9.85 -17.57
CA GLY A 195 10.69 -10.16 -16.46
C GLY A 195 10.69 -9.12 -15.34
N SER A 196 9.89 -8.06 -15.43
CA SER A 196 9.72 -7.14 -14.32
C SER A 196 8.96 -7.80 -13.19
N LEU A 197 9.29 -7.43 -11.95
CA LEU A 197 8.74 -8.01 -10.74
C LEU A 197 8.13 -6.97 -9.81
N PHE A 198 8.79 -5.81 -9.64
CA PHE A 198 8.30 -4.73 -8.79
C PHE A 198 7.71 -3.61 -9.65
N HIS A 199 6.52 -3.19 -9.29
CA HIS A 199 5.78 -2.12 -9.94
C HIS A 199 5.46 -1.08 -8.88
N VAL A 200 6.11 0.09 -8.96
CA VAL A 200 6.05 1.11 -7.93
C VAL A 200 5.34 2.34 -8.47
N VAL A 201 4.42 2.86 -7.68
CA VAL A 201 3.74 4.12 -7.96
C VAL A 201 4.44 5.23 -7.22
N ASP A 202 4.83 6.28 -7.95
CA ASP A 202 5.35 7.52 -7.40
C ASP A 202 4.40 8.66 -7.76
N TYR A 203 4.20 9.58 -6.84
CA TYR A 203 3.39 10.74 -7.06
C TYR A 203 4.27 12.01 -7.17
N ASP A 204 4.25 12.62 -8.35
CA ASP A 204 4.81 13.95 -8.54
C ASP A 204 3.81 14.98 -8.03
N LYS A 205 4.13 15.68 -6.96
CA LYS A 205 3.26 16.69 -6.30
C LYS A 205 2.68 17.73 -7.24
N PHE A 206 3.22 17.83 -8.42
CA PHE A 206 2.77 18.87 -9.33
C PHE A 206 1.75 18.39 -10.34
N ILE A 207 1.75 17.13 -10.85
CA ILE A 207 0.79 16.78 -11.93
C ILE A 207 0.53 15.27 -12.14
N ASN A 208 1.47 14.33 -11.89
CA ASN A 208 1.36 12.97 -12.44
C ASN A 208 1.65 11.86 -11.41
N ALA A 209 0.86 10.79 -11.47
CA ALA A 209 1.27 9.51 -10.97
C ALA A 209 2.12 8.80 -12.03
N ASN A 210 3.29 8.32 -11.64
CA ASN A 210 4.19 7.56 -12.48
C ASN A 210 4.26 6.13 -11.98
N VAL A 211 4.26 5.16 -12.89
CA VAL A 211 4.49 3.76 -12.56
C VAL A 211 5.85 3.37 -13.11
N SER A 212 6.71 2.89 -12.23
CA SER A 212 8.04 2.38 -12.57
C SER A 212 8.07 0.86 -12.41
N HIS A 213 8.71 0.18 -13.35
CA HIS A 213 8.86 -1.27 -13.36
C HIS A 213 10.33 -1.64 -13.13
N TYR A 214 10.58 -2.60 -12.24
CA TYR A 214 11.94 -3.02 -11.88
C TYR A 214 12.10 -4.52 -12.09
N LYS A 215 13.23 -4.90 -12.69
CA LYS A 215 13.66 -6.31 -12.85
C LYS A 215 14.67 -6.65 -11.76
N PRO A 216 14.63 -7.87 -11.23
CA PRO A 216 15.78 -8.40 -10.50
C PRO A 216 16.99 -8.40 -11.42
N ALA A 217 18.16 -8.03 -10.91
CA ALA A 217 19.40 -8.15 -11.67
C ALA A 217 19.76 -9.63 -11.89
N GLU A 218 20.37 -9.96 -13.03
CA GLU A 218 20.91 -11.31 -13.26
C GLU A 218 21.92 -11.65 -12.16
N GLY A 219 21.71 -12.78 -11.48
CA GLY A 219 22.58 -13.23 -10.38
C GLY A 219 22.15 -12.80 -8.99
N TRP A 220 20.89 -12.41 -8.81
CA TRP A 220 20.33 -12.00 -7.54
C TRP A 220 20.55 -13.04 -6.42
N ILE A 221 21.54 -12.78 -5.60
CA ILE A 221 21.76 -13.43 -4.31
C ILE A 221 21.95 -12.28 -3.30
N SER A 222 20.91 -11.89 -2.60
CA SER A 222 20.87 -11.03 -1.40
C SER A 222 21.30 -9.54 -1.48
N GLU A 223 21.91 -9.06 -2.57
CA GLU A 223 22.16 -7.63 -2.81
C GLU A 223 21.69 -7.29 -4.23
N ALA A 224 20.39 -7.06 -4.38
CA ALA A 224 19.82 -6.85 -5.70
C ALA A 224 20.12 -5.45 -6.25
N VAL A 225 20.69 -5.39 -7.43
CA VAL A 225 20.70 -4.18 -8.26
C VAL A 225 19.47 -4.25 -9.18
N PHE A 226 18.48 -3.39 -8.94
CA PHE A 226 17.31 -3.29 -9.80
C PHE A 226 17.58 -2.27 -10.92
N ILE A 227 17.09 -2.56 -12.09
CA ILE A 227 17.17 -1.69 -13.26
C ILE A 227 15.78 -1.17 -13.54
N GLN A 228 15.60 0.15 -13.47
CA GLN A 228 14.39 0.80 -13.93
C GLN A 228 14.28 0.65 -15.46
N ILE A 229 13.11 0.25 -15.94
CA ILE A 229 12.81 0.07 -17.37
C ILE A 229 12.01 1.25 -17.88
#